data_84f1a3257684998a26325d4b1164e117
#
_entry.id   84f1a3257684998a26325d4b1164e117
#
_cell.length_a   1.000
_cell.length_b   1.000
_cell.length_c   1.000
_cell.angle_alpha   90.00
_cell.angle_beta   90.00
_cell.angle_gamma   90.00
#
_symmetry.space_group_name_H-M   'P 1'
#
loop_
_entity.id
_entity.type
_entity.pdbx_description
1 polymer ?
#
loop_
_entity_poly.entity_id
_entity_poly.type
_entity_poly.pdbx_seq_one_letter_code
_entity_poly.pdbx_strand_id
1 'polypeptide(L)'
;MNTTTPPFHAMRKLEVIVHAADLKLVESILGDAGIAGWSMIRDVAGMGHGGFHQGRTVFSDETGLVMFVAVSPAARIEQAAQGLAALFRDSAGVMFLSDVQVLRSDYVAGA
;
A
#
# COMPACT_ATOMS: atom_id res chain seq x y z
N MET A 1 -2.46 -12.29 -32.40
CA MET A 1 -2.59 -11.97 -31.62
C MET A 1 -2.81 -12.65 -30.67
N ASN A 2 -2.44 -12.61 -29.98
CA ASN A 2 -2.74 -13.25 -29.04
C ASN A 2 -3.95 -12.93 -28.49
N THR A 3 -4.70 -13.11 -29.13
CA THR A 3 -5.98 -12.79 -28.78
C THR A 3 -6.51 -13.64 -27.72
N THR A 4 -5.81 -14.63 -27.37
CA THR A 4 -6.26 -15.45 -26.31
C THR A 4 -5.90 -14.87 -24.97
N THR A 5 -5.08 -13.85 -24.98
CA THR A 5 -4.75 -13.21 -23.75
C THR A 5 -5.95 -12.43 -23.25
N PRO A 6 -6.41 -12.66 -22.04
CA PRO A 6 -7.48 -11.83 -21.50
C PRO A 6 -7.07 -10.36 -21.51
N PRO A 7 -8.02 -9.46 -21.40
CA PRO A 7 -7.73 -8.04 -21.44
C PRO A 7 -7.05 -7.57 -20.16
N PHE A 8 -5.81 -7.93 -19.99
CA PHE A 8 -5.00 -7.46 -18.89
C PHE A 8 -4.48 -6.05 -19.16
N HIS A 9 -4.38 -5.28 -18.12
CA HIS A 9 -3.92 -3.90 -18.19
C HIS A 9 -2.73 -3.70 -17.27
N ALA A 10 -1.71 -3.00 -17.75
CA ALA A 10 -0.51 -2.74 -16.98
C ALA A 10 -0.81 -1.68 -15.92
N MET A 11 -0.48 -1.99 -14.69
CA MET A 11 -0.63 -1.09 -13.55
C MET A 11 0.58 -1.23 -12.66
N ARG A 12 0.64 -0.44 -11.60
CA ARG A 12 1.66 -0.61 -10.57
C ARG A 12 1.00 -0.95 -9.25
N LYS A 13 1.71 -1.72 -8.46
CA LYS A 13 1.25 -2.10 -7.13
C LYS A 13 2.14 -1.46 -6.09
N LEU A 14 1.52 -0.94 -5.05
CA LEU A 14 2.18 -0.42 -3.88
C LEU A 14 1.85 -1.33 -2.71
N GLU A 15 2.86 -1.75 -1.99
CA GLU A 15 2.67 -2.44 -0.72
C GLU A 15 3.42 -1.63 0.33
N VAL A 16 2.74 -1.24 1.39
CA VAL A 16 3.38 -0.43 2.42
C VAL A 16 2.98 -0.96 3.79
N ILE A 17 3.98 -1.13 4.64
CA ILE A 17 3.77 -1.61 6.00
C ILE A 17 4.18 -0.48 6.95
N VAL A 18 3.27 -0.11 7.83
CA VAL A 18 3.48 0.98 8.77
C VAL A 18 2.93 0.59 10.13
N HIS A 19 3.28 1.35 11.14
CA HIS A 19 2.61 1.20 12.44
C HIS A 19 1.15 1.64 12.33
N ALA A 20 0.31 0.99 13.10
CA ALA A 20 -1.13 1.30 13.08
C ALA A 20 -1.40 2.75 13.45
N ALA A 21 -0.53 3.38 14.22
CA ALA A 21 -0.65 4.79 14.55
C ALA A 21 -0.61 5.70 13.32
N ASP A 22 0.03 5.26 12.24
CA ASP A 22 0.15 6.05 11.01
C ASP A 22 -0.93 5.70 9.98
N LEU A 23 -1.88 4.85 10.33
CA LEU A 23 -2.88 4.35 9.39
C LEU A 23 -3.61 5.48 8.68
N LYS A 24 -4.08 6.46 9.43
CA LYS A 24 -4.87 7.55 8.84
C LYS A 24 -4.02 8.46 7.97
N LEU A 25 -2.75 8.62 8.28
CA LEU A 25 -1.84 9.37 7.43
C LEU A 25 -1.65 8.68 6.09
N VAL A 26 -1.50 7.35 6.10
CA VAL A 26 -1.37 6.59 4.86
C VAL A 26 -2.65 6.70 4.04
N GLU A 27 -3.81 6.57 4.67
CA GLU A 27 -5.10 6.73 3.96
C GLU A 27 -5.18 8.09 3.27
N SER A 28 -4.75 9.13 3.97
CA SER A 28 -4.77 10.48 3.42
C SER A 28 -3.82 10.62 2.23
N ILE A 29 -2.63 10.04 2.33
CA ILE A 29 -1.65 10.08 1.25
C ILE A 29 -2.18 9.36 0.01
N LEU A 30 -2.81 8.20 0.18
CA LEU A 30 -3.40 7.46 -0.93
C LEU A 30 -4.54 8.27 -1.57
N GLY A 31 -5.39 8.88 -0.76
CA GLY A 31 -6.49 9.68 -1.26
C GLY A 31 -6.00 10.90 -2.03
N ASP A 32 -4.97 11.58 -1.53
CA ASP A 32 -4.43 12.75 -2.21
C ASP A 32 -3.79 12.40 -3.54
N ALA A 33 -3.32 11.17 -3.69
CA ALA A 33 -2.76 10.70 -4.95
C ALA A 33 -3.83 10.20 -5.93
N GLY A 34 -5.09 10.28 -5.54
CA GLY A 34 -6.19 9.84 -6.40
C GLY A 34 -6.41 8.35 -6.41
N ILE A 35 -5.88 7.63 -5.42
CA ILE A 35 -6.06 6.19 -5.32
C ILE A 35 -7.33 5.94 -4.52
N ALA A 36 -8.38 5.51 -5.22
CA ALA A 36 -9.69 5.34 -4.60
C ALA A 36 -9.86 3.99 -3.91
N GLY A 37 -9.17 2.97 -4.39
CA GLY A 37 -9.32 1.62 -3.85
C GLY A 37 -8.02 1.06 -3.34
N TRP A 38 -8.09 0.45 -2.16
CA TRP A 38 -6.95 -0.22 -1.56
C TRP A 38 -7.47 -1.26 -0.58
N SER A 39 -6.62 -2.21 -0.25
CA SER A 39 -6.90 -3.20 0.78
C SER A 39 -5.94 -2.99 1.94
N MET A 40 -6.39 -3.32 3.14
CA MET A 40 -5.55 -3.20 4.31
C MET A 40 -5.61 -4.49 5.10
N ILE A 41 -4.45 -4.94 5.55
CA ILE A 41 -4.32 -6.11 6.40
C ILE A 41 -3.81 -5.63 7.75
N ARG A 42 -4.55 -5.96 8.79
CA ARG A 42 -4.17 -5.55 10.13
C ARG A 42 -3.38 -6.65 10.82
N ASP A 43 -2.72 -6.29 11.90
CA ASP A 43 -2.04 -7.23 12.79
C ASP A 43 -0.96 -8.02 12.04
N VAL A 44 -0.18 -7.33 11.23
CA VAL A 44 0.93 -7.93 10.49
C VAL A 44 2.10 -8.15 11.46
N ALA A 45 2.70 -9.33 11.40
CA ALA A 45 3.88 -9.64 12.18
C ALA A 45 5.09 -9.64 11.26
N GLY A 46 6.24 -9.23 11.77
CA GLY A 46 7.44 -9.21 10.97
C GLY A 46 8.70 -8.95 11.77
N MET A 47 9.81 -9.05 11.08
CA MET A 47 11.15 -8.79 11.63
C MET A 47 11.78 -7.73 10.75
N GLY A 48 12.30 -6.68 11.35
CA GLY A 48 12.93 -5.60 10.61
C GLY A 48 13.95 -4.88 11.48
N HIS A 49 14.23 -3.62 11.13
CA HIS A 49 15.22 -2.83 11.86
C HIS A 49 14.92 -2.70 13.34
N GLY A 50 13.66 -2.58 13.70
CA GLY A 50 13.24 -2.48 15.09
C GLY A 50 13.07 -3.81 15.79
N GLY A 51 13.41 -4.92 15.14
CA GLY A 51 13.24 -6.24 15.69
C GLY A 51 11.92 -6.87 15.28
N PHE A 52 11.55 -7.94 15.98
CA PHE A 52 10.34 -8.68 15.66
C PHE A 52 9.12 -7.93 16.19
N HIS A 53 8.10 -7.84 15.35
CA HIS A 53 6.80 -7.29 15.75
C HIS A 53 5.75 -8.39 15.68
N GLN A 54 5.04 -8.56 16.79
CA GLN A 54 3.91 -9.46 16.80
C GLN A 54 2.73 -8.79 16.11
N GLY A 55 1.85 -9.59 15.55
CA GLY A 55 0.73 -9.08 14.81
C GLY A 55 -0.22 -8.26 15.65
N ARG A 56 -0.39 -8.63 16.93
CA ARG A 56 -1.34 -7.92 17.78
C ARG A 56 -0.82 -7.85 19.20
N THR A 57 -1.09 -6.73 19.87
CA THR A 57 -0.76 -6.59 21.27
C THR A 57 -2.04 -6.49 22.09
N VAL A 58 -1.92 -6.86 23.38
CA VAL A 58 -3.07 -6.79 24.28
C VAL A 58 -3.33 -5.38 24.76
N PHE A 59 -2.32 -4.52 24.67
CA PHE A 59 -2.39 -3.23 25.33
C PHE A 59 -2.76 -2.09 24.43
N SER A 60 -2.44 -2.16 23.14
CA SER A 60 -2.74 -1.07 22.23
C SER A 60 -2.71 -1.56 20.78
N ASP A 61 -3.77 -1.25 20.05
CA ASP A 61 -3.81 -1.52 18.62
C ASP A 61 -2.82 -0.64 17.86
N GLU A 62 -2.40 0.47 18.45
CA GLU A 62 -1.50 1.38 17.78
C GLU A 62 -0.07 0.88 17.69
N THR A 63 0.27 -0.14 18.46
CA THR A 63 1.60 -0.72 18.42
C THR A 63 1.73 -1.83 17.38
N GLY A 64 0.62 -2.26 16.78
CA GLY A 64 0.64 -3.25 15.72
C GLY A 64 1.10 -2.67 14.41
N LEU A 65 1.29 -3.55 13.45
CA LEU A 65 1.62 -3.16 12.08
C LEU A 65 0.43 -3.40 11.17
N VAL A 66 0.30 -2.55 10.17
CA VAL A 66 -0.72 -2.71 9.14
C VAL A 66 -0.06 -2.66 7.77
N MET A 67 -0.60 -3.41 6.82
CA MET A 67 -0.11 -3.38 5.45
C MET A 67 -1.22 -2.90 4.53
N PHE A 68 -0.91 -1.91 3.71
CA PHE A 68 -1.79 -1.47 2.66
C PHE A 68 -1.32 -2.04 1.34
N VAL A 69 -2.27 -2.43 0.51
CA VAL A 69 -2.00 -2.87 -0.86
C VAL A 69 -2.88 -2.04 -1.77
N ALA A 70 -2.28 -1.36 -2.71
CA ALA A 70 -3.00 -0.55 -3.69
C ALA A 70 -2.46 -0.82 -5.07
N VAL A 71 -3.36 -0.89 -6.05
CA VAL A 71 -3.01 -1.06 -7.45
C VAL A 71 -3.68 0.08 -8.20
N SER A 72 -2.92 0.79 -9.03
CA SER A 72 -3.44 1.97 -9.70
C SER A 72 -2.53 2.29 -10.88
N PRO A 73 -2.92 3.21 -11.77
CA PRO A 73 -2.00 3.66 -12.81
C PRO A 73 -0.71 4.21 -12.22
N ALA A 74 0.38 4.04 -12.97
CA ALA A 74 1.72 4.35 -12.49
C ALA A 74 1.86 5.75 -11.90
N ALA A 75 1.26 6.74 -12.54
CA ALA A 75 1.40 8.12 -12.06
C ALA A 75 0.83 8.32 -10.66
N ARG A 76 -0.28 7.67 -10.37
CA ARG A 76 -0.90 7.77 -9.03
C ARG A 76 -0.08 7.05 -7.99
N ILE A 77 0.43 5.88 -8.33
CA ILE A 77 1.29 5.12 -7.41
C ILE A 77 2.57 5.91 -7.12
N GLU A 78 3.16 6.54 -8.14
CA GLU A 78 4.37 7.33 -7.95
C GLU A 78 4.11 8.53 -7.05
N GLN A 79 2.98 9.19 -7.21
CA GLN A 79 2.64 10.30 -6.34
C GLN A 79 2.45 9.84 -4.90
N ALA A 80 1.77 8.72 -4.69
CA ALA A 80 1.60 8.16 -3.36
C ALA A 80 2.96 7.78 -2.75
N ALA A 81 3.84 7.20 -3.56
CA ALA A 81 5.17 6.80 -3.09
C ALA A 81 5.97 8.01 -2.61
N GLN A 82 5.85 9.15 -3.28
CA GLN A 82 6.53 10.36 -2.84
C GLN A 82 6.01 10.84 -1.49
N GLY A 83 4.68 10.80 -1.30
CA GLY A 83 4.09 11.17 -0.03
C GLY A 83 4.50 10.24 1.10
N LEU A 84 4.56 8.94 0.81
CA LEU A 84 5.00 7.95 1.80
C LEU A 84 6.48 8.11 2.13
N ALA A 85 7.31 8.42 1.13
CA ALA A 85 8.72 8.67 1.38
C ALA A 85 8.91 9.85 2.33
N ALA A 86 8.08 10.88 2.21
CA ALA A 86 8.11 12.00 3.13
C ALA A 86 7.70 11.58 4.54
N LEU A 87 6.68 10.76 4.67
CA LEU A 87 6.25 10.24 5.95
C LEU A 87 7.37 9.45 6.63
N PHE A 88 8.11 8.66 5.85
CA PHE A 88 9.15 7.80 6.40
C PHE A 88 10.40 8.53 6.86
N ARG A 89 10.47 9.84 6.67
CA ARG A 89 11.56 10.62 7.28
C ARG A 89 11.43 10.65 8.80
N ASP A 90 10.19 10.57 9.29
CA ASP A 90 9.92 10.70 10.72
C ASP A 90 9.29 9.45 11.30
N SER A 91 8.82 8.55 10.50
CA SER A 91 8.11 7.35 10.94
C SER A 91 8.75 6.11 10.33
N ALA A 92 8.71 5.02 11.05
CA ALA A 92 9.20 3.74 10.55
C ALA A 92 8.18 3.14 9.59
N GLY A 93 8.67 2.50 8.54
CA GLY A 93 7.82 1.81 7.58
C GLY A 93 8.65 1.27 6.44
N VAL A 94 8.02 0.46 5.62
CA VAL A 94 8.66 -0.07 4.41
C VAL A 94 7.65 -0.07 3.29
N MET A 95 8.11 0.20 2.09
CA MET A 95 7.27 0.29 0.91
C MET A 95 7.90 -0.48 -0.23
N PHE A 96 7.06 -1.22 -0.95
CA PHE A 96 7.49 -1.96 -2.13
C PHE A 96 6.63 -1.54 -3.31
N LEU A 97 7.27 -1.38 -4.45
CA LEU A 97 6.57 -1.10 -5.71
C LEU A 97 6.86 -2.23 -6.68
N SER A 98 5.85 -2.62 -7.43
CA SER A 98 6.01 -3.65 -8.44
C SER A 98 5.09 -3.39 -9.62
N ASP A 99 5.45 -3.90 -10.78
CA ASP A 99 4.62 -3.84 -11.96
C ASP A 99 3.68 -5.03 -11.94
N VAL A 100 2.42 -4.80 -12.24
CA VAL A 100 1.42 -5.85 -12.24
C VAL A 100 0.53 -5.69 -13.46
N GLN A 101 -0.20 -6.75 -13.78
CA GLN A 101 -1.24 -6.71 -14.78
C GLN A 101 -2.55 -7.03 -14.10
N VAL A 102 -3.57 -6.23 -14.40
CA VAL A 102 -4.89 -6.42 -13.81
C VAL A 102 -5.90 -6.75 -14.89
N LEU A 103 -6.83 -7.61 -14.54
CA LEU A 103 -7.86 -8.04 -15.46
C LEU A 103 -8.96 -7.00 -15.59
N ARG A 104 -9.26 -6.27 -14.51
CA ARG A 104 -10.39 -5.33 -14.49
C ARG A 104 -9.90 -3.95 -14.09
N SER A 105 -9.37 -3.23 -15.09
CA SER A 105 -8.75 -1.94 -14.84
C SER A 105 -9.72 -0.89 -14.31
N ASP A 106 -11.01 -1.04 -14.59
CA ASP A 106 -12.01 -0.09 -14.11
C ASP A 106 -12.09 -0.05 -12.58
N TYR A 107 -11.75 -1.14 -11.91
CA TYR A 107 -11.75 -1.15 -10.46
C TYR A 107 -10.55 -0.43 -9.86
N VAL A 108 -9.41 -0.47 -10.53
CA VAL A 108 -8.18 0.07 -9.96
C VAL A 108 -7.80 1.41 -10.55
N ALA A 109 -8.44 1.83 -11.62
CA ALA A 109 -8.18 3.14 -12.18
C ALA A 109 -8.90 4.25 -11.43
N GLY A 110 -9.79 3.91 -10.52
CA GLY A 110 -10.49 4.90 -9.73
C GLY A 110 -11.55 5.65 -10.51
N ALA A 111 -12.07 5.01 -11.50
CA ALA A 111 -13.08 5.67 -12.34
C ALA A 111 -14.41 5.75 -11.62
#